data_9b51bcc30123ec86a9fd76069fb874c9
#
_entry.id   9b51bcc30123ec86a9fd76069fb874c9
#
_cell.length_a   1.000
_cell.length_b   1.000
_cell.length_c   1.000
_cell.angle_alpha   90.00
_cell.angle_beta   90.00
_cell.angle_gamma   90.00
#
_symmetry.space_group_name_H-M   'P 1'
#
loop_
_entity.id
_entity.type
_entity.pdbx_description
1 polymer ?
#
loop_
_entity_poly.entity_id
_entity_poly.type
_entity_poly.pdbx_seq_one_letter_code
_entity_poly.pdbx_strand_id
1 'polypeptide(L)'
;KVPDDASNLRTIRQLYKSDRPDDIDRLEKAANSSAVHSDYFRDTWVDWEQIETRIPLDFSGENFAKISRRQPVDYEWDGFVYLLSVSDFLPTGTLMPYEAAKPIIVERLLAQRRRSFDKKLLNDLYGHAIETGTVRFPTPERK
;
A
#
# COMPACT_ATOMS: atom_id res chain seq x y z
N LYS A 1 13.22 6.52 8.87
CA LYS A 1 13.48 6.66 10.31
C LYS A 1 14.95 6.48 10.58
N VAL A 2 15.61 7.50 11.10
CA VAL A 2 17.06 7.55 11.33
C VAL A 2 17.29 7.96 12.79
N PRO A 3 18.26 7.37 13.52
CA PRO A 3 18.66 7.87 14.84
C PRO A 3 19.10 9.31 14.76
N ASP A 4 18.78 10.12 15.75
CA ASP A 4 19.13 11.55 15.78
C ASP A 4 20.64 11.79 15.96
N ASP A 5 21.36 10.82 16.51
CA ASP A 5 22.81 10.78 16.67
C ASP A 5 23.58 10.18 15.47
N ALA A 6 22.88 9.77 14.40
CA ALA A 6 23.51 9.15 13.24
C ALA A 6 24.49 10.10 12.56
N SER A 7 25.72 9.63 12.34
CA SER A 7 26.84 10.44 11.80
C SER A 7 26.56 11.02 10.39
N ASN A 8 25.70 10.37 9.62
CA ASN A 8 25.32 10.78 8.27
C ASN A 8 23.91 11.43 8.18
N LEU A 9 23.25 11.71 9.30
CA LEU A 9 21.92 12.31 9.34
C LEU A 9 21.84 13.59 8.51
N ARG A 10 22.85 14.45 8.57
CA ARG A 10 22.91 15.69 7.78
C ARG A 10 22.87 15.42 6.27
N THR A 11 23.59 14.42 5.82
CA THR A 11 23.60 14.00 4.43
C THR A 11 22.25 13.47 3.99
N ILE A 12 21.62 12.62 4.82
CA ILE A 12 20.26 12.08 4.57
C ILE A 12 19.25 13.22 4.49
N ARG A 13 19.30 14.21 5.43
CA ARG A 13 18.44 15.41 5.41
C ARG A 13 18.60 16.30 4.17
N GLN A 14 19.72 16.24 3.50
CA GLN A 14 19.91 16.97 2.24
C GLN A 14 19.37 16.18 1.05
N LEU A 15 19.62 14.89 1.04
CA LEU A 15 19.32 14.04 -0.11
C LEU A 15 17.82 13.69 -0.23
N TYR A 16 17.11 13.50 0.90
CA TYR A 16 15.69 13.08 0.86
C TYR A 16 14.74 14.11 0.21
N LYS A 17 15.19 15.33 0.00
CA LYS A 17 14.45 16.41 -0.67
C LYS A 17 14.64 16.44 -2.18
N SER A 18 15.53 15.60 -2.70
CA SER A 18 15.93 15.61 -4.11
C SER A 18 15.26 14.46 -4.86
N ASP A 19 14.73 14.77 -6.04
CA ASP A 19 14.16 13.79 -6.98
C ASP A 19 15.16 13.33 -8.04
N ARG A 20 16.43 13.72 -7.91
CA ARG A 20 17.48 13.38 -8.88
C ARG A 20 17.90 11.93 -8.69
N PRO A 21 18.01 11.12 -9.77
CA PRO A 21 18.36 9.70 -9.66
C PRO A 21 19.65 9.44 -8.87
N ASP A 22 20.70 10.23 -9.14
CA ASP A 22 22.00 10.09 -8.46
C ASP A 22 21.90 10.37 -6.94
N ASP A 23 21.03 11.31 -6.54
CA ASP A 23 20.81 11.64 -5.14
C ASP A 23 19.98 10.57 -4.44
N ILE A 24 19.05 9.94 -5.15
CA ILE A 24 18.28 8.81 -4.65
C ILE A 24 19.19 7.61 -4.36
N ASP A 25 20.08 7.25 -5.29
CA ASP A 25 21.07 6.17 -5.10
C ASP A 25 22.00 6.46 -3.89
N ARG A 26 22.38 7.70 -3.71
CA ARG A 26 23.19 8.14 -2.56
C ARG A 26 22.39 8.11 -1.26
N LEU A 27 21.10 8.47 -1.31
CA LEU A 27 20.21 8.40 -0.17
C LEU A 27 19.99 6.96 0.28
N GLU A 28 19.75 6.03 -0.65
CA GLU A 28 19.60 4.61 -0.34
C GLU A 28 20.85 4.04 0.34
N LYS A 29 22.04 4.36 -0.19
CA LYS A 29 23.31 3.93 0.43
C LYS A 29 23.50 4.51 1.82
N ALA A 30 23.18 5.79 2.02
CA ALA A 30 23.27 6.45 3.32
C ALA A 30 22.23 5.90 4.31
N ALA A 31 21.01 5.63 3.86
CA ALA A 31 19.96 5.05 4.66
C ALA A 31 20.30 3.60 5.08
N ASN A 32 20.80 2.78 4.17
CA ASN A 32 21.21 1.40 4.48
C ASN A 32 22.30 1.31 5.54
N SER A 33 23.11 2.36 5.71
CA SER A 33 24.17 2.37 6.73
C SER A 33 23.70 2.84 8.11
N SER A 34 22.64 3.65 8.22
CA SER A 34 22.29 4.32 9.47
C SER A 34 20.79 4.39 9.76
N ALA A 35 19.92 4.17 8.78
CA ALA A 35 18.48 4.19 9.04
C ALA A 35 18.02 2.89 9.71
N VAL A 36 17.13 3.02 10.66
CA VAL A 36 16.42 1.89 11.28
C VAL A 36 15.37 1.34 10.33
N HIS A 37 14.78 2.23 9.54
CA HIS A 37 13.78 1.88 8.54
C HIS A 37 13.81 2.89 7.39
N SER A 38 13.78 2.39 6.17
CA SER A 38 13.67 3.21 4.97
C SER A 38 12.84 2.49 3.92
N ASP A 39 11.87 3.20 3.35
CA ASP A 39 11.07 2.74 2.23
C ASP A 39 11.16 3.77 1.10
N TYR A 40 11.26 3.29 -0.11
CA TYR A 40 11.19 4.10 -1.31
C TYR A 40 10.19 3.49 -2.29
N PHE A 41 9.08 4.18 -2.51
CA PHE A 41 8.00 3.75 -3.39
C PHE A 41 8.12 4.45 -4.75
N ARG A 42 8.93 3.85 -5.64
CA ARG A 42 9.08 4.39 -7.00
C ARG A 42 7.84 4.03 -7.82
N ASP A 43 7.22 5.02 -8.43
CA ASP A 43 6.09 4.88 -9.36
C ASP A 43 4.93 4.02 -8.80
N THR A 44 4.81 3.98 -7.47
CA THR A 44 3.80 3.17 -6.77
C THR A 44 2.99 4.06 -5.84
N TRP A 45 1.68 4.00 -5.99
CA TRP A 45 0.76 4.62 -5.05
C TRP A 45 0.63 3.77 -3.79
N VAL A 46 0.71 4.42 -2.65
CA VAL A 46 0.62 3.79 -1.33
C VAL A 46 -0.56 4.39 -0.58
N ASP A 47 -1.33 3.54 0.10
CA ASP A 47 -2.41 4.00 0.94
C ASP A 47 -1.87 4.82 2.10
N TRP A 48 -2.50 5.96 2.34
CA TRP A 48 -2.08 6.89 3.38
C TRP A 48 -2.03 6.25 4.78
N GLU A 49 -2.97 5.39 5.11
CA GLU A 49 -3.01 4.65 6.37
C GLU A 49 -1.72 3.85 6.65
N GLN A 50 -1.06 3.32 5.61
CA GLN A 50 0.23 2.63 5.76
C GLN A 50 1.35 3.57 6.19
N ILE A 51 1.29 4.83 5.80
CA ILE A 51 2.26 5.86 6.19
C ILE A 51 1.99 6.30 7.63
N GLU A 52 0.73 6.57 7.97
CA GLU A 52 0.32 6.99 9.32
C GLU A 52 0.71 5.97 10.41
N THR A 53 0.62 4.67 10.11
CA THR A 53 1.01 3.63 11.08
C THR A 53 2.50 3.57 11.36
N ARG A 54 3.34 4.13 10.49
CA ARG A 54 4.81 4.07 10.59
C ARG A 54 5.46 5.31 11.15
N ILE A 55 4.79 6.44 11.08
CA ILE A 55 5.32 7.74 11.50
C ILE A 55 4.45 8.28 12.63
N PRO A 56 4.98 8.48 13.84
CA PRO A 56 4.24 9.01 14.99
C PRO A 56 4.03 10.53 14.88
N LEU A 57 3.46 10.97 13.79
CA LEU A 57 3.20 12.37 13.48
C LEU A 57 1.70 12.57 13.33
N ASP A 58 1.19 13.64 13.91
CA ASP A 58 -0.16 14.12 13.60
C ASP A 58 -0.17 14.72 12.18
N PHE A 59 -0.85 14.02 11.27
CA PHE A 59 -1.00 14.42 9.89
C PHE A 59 -2.21 15.34 9.66
N SER A 60 -2.58 16.13 10.65
CA SER A 60 -3.60 17.19 10.53
C SER A 60 -2.97 18.57 10.32
N GLY A 61 -3.80 19.55 10.08
CA GLY A 61 -3.40 20.96 10.07
C GLY A 61 -2.23 21.29 9.14
N GLU A 62 -1.15 21.80 9.72
CA GLU A 62 0.04 22.27 8.97
C GLU A 62 0.78 21.11 8.28
N ASN A 63 0.87 19.97 8.92
CA ASN A 63 1.56 18.81 8.35
C ASN A 63 0.82 18.29 7.13
N PHE A 64 -0.52 18.20 7.19
CA PHE A 64 -1.33 17.87 6.03
C PHE A 64 -1.16 18.90 4.90
N ALA A 65 -1.10 20.20 5.24
CA ALA A 65 -0.88 21.25 4.24
C ALA A 65 0.50 21.13 3.57
N LYS A 66 1.55 20.74 4.30
CA LYS A 66 2.88 20.45 3.71
C LYS A 66 2.84 19.29 2.73
N ILE A 67 2.21 18.18 3.13
CA ILE A 67 2.10 16.97 2.32
C ILE A 67 1.30 17.23 1.05
N SER A 68 0.14 17.88 1.16
CA SER A 68 -0.70 18.22 0.00
C SER A 68 -0.02 19.16 -0.99
N ARG A 69 0.96 19.94 -0.53
CA ARG A 69 1.82 20.80 -1.37
C ARG A 69 3.11 20.11 -1.84
N ARG A 70 3.26 18.80 -1.58
CA ARG A 70 4.46 18.02 -1.91
C ARG A 70 5.73 18.59 -1.24
N GLN A 71 5.57 19.16 -0.06
CA GLN A 71 6.69 19.66 0.74
C GLN A 71 7.23 18.54 1.62
N PRO A 72 8.56 18.39 1.73
CA PRO A 72 9.16 17.38 2.59
C PRO A 72 8.87 17.69 4.05
N VAL A 73 8.59 16.65 4.82
CA VAL A 73 8.34 16.72 6.26
C VAL A 73 9.52 16.11 7.01
N ASP A 74 10.01 16.85 8.00
CA ASP A 74 11.09 16.47 8.90
C ASP A 74 10.55 16.56 10.33
N TYR A 75 10.56 15.45 11.07
CA TYR A 75 9.97 15.36 12.40
C TYR A 75 10.86 14.58 13.34
N GLU A 76 11.12 15.13 14.52
CA GLU A 76 11.94 14.50 15.56
C GLU A 76 11.05 13.96 16.68
N TRP A 77 11.21 12.69 16.99
CA TRP A 77 10.47 12.01 18.03
C TRP A 77 11.26 10.85 18.62
N ASP A 78 11.32 10.80 19.97
CA ASP A 78 11.87 9.67 20.73
C ASP A 78 13.27 9.23 20.27
N GLY A 79 14.20 10.17 20.10
CA GLY A 79 15.58 9.91 19.67
C GLY A 79 15.73 9.52 18.19
N PHE A 80 14.69 9.76 17.40
CA PHE A 80 14.68 9.48 15.96
C PHE A 80 14.23 10.70 15.16
N VAL A 81 14.75 10.75 13.95
CA VAL A 81 14.33 11.68 12.90
C VAL A 81 13.52 10.91 11.84
N TYR A 82 12.31 11.37 11.61
CA TYR A 82 11.42 10.86 10.58
C TYR A 82 11.42 11.83 9.41
N LEU A 83 11.81 11.34 8.25
CA LEU A 83 11.89 12.11 7.02
C LEU A 83 10.89 11.54 6.02
N LEU A 84 9.95 12.35 5.57
CA LEU A 84 8.92 11.97 4.61
C LEU A 84 8.98 12.93 3.42
N SER A 85 9.16 12.39 2.23
CA SER A 85 9.01 13.10 0.96
C SER A 85 7.87 12.49 0.18
N VAL A 86 6.97 13.32 -0.33
CA VAL A 86 5.78 12.92 -1.10
C VAL A 86 5.89 13.52 -2.48
N SER A 87 6.01 12.66 -3.49
CA SER A 87 6.11 13.08 -4.90
C SER A 87 4.75 13.49 -5.46
N ASP A 88 3.69 12.79 -5.06
CA ASP A 88 2.31 13.14 -5.42
C ASP A 88 1.32 12.78 -4.34
N PHE A 89 0.19 13.48 -4.28
CA PHE A 89 -0.84 13.29 -3.28
C PHE A 89 -2.23 13.40 -3.91
N LEU A 90 -3.06 12.39 -3.66
CA LEU A 90 -4.45 12.36 -4.11
C LEU A 90 -5.39 12.45 -2.90
N PRO A 91 -6.16 13.54 -2.77
CA PRO A 91 -7.17 13.65 -1.72
C PRO A 91 -8.26 12.60 -1.86
N THR A 92 -8.84 12.19 -0.74
CA THR A 92 -10.01 11.31 -0.72
C THR A 92 -11.14 11.88 -1.57
N GLY A 93 -11.77 11.04 -2.38
CA GLY A 93 -12.86 11.44 -3.28
C GLY A 93 -12.41 11.93 -4.66
N THR A 94 -11.11 11.99 -4.94
CA THR A 94 -10.60 12.24 -6.30
C THR A 94 -10.56 10.97 -7.13
N LEU A 95 -10.62 11.12 -8.46
CA LEU A 95 -10.45 9.99 -9.37
C LEU A 95 -9.01 9.49 -9.29
N MET A 96 -8.88 8.19 -8.98
CA MET A 96 -7.59 7.53 -8.97
C MET A 96 -7.03 7.42 -10.39
N PRO A 97 -5.75 7.75 -10.63
CA PRO A 97 -5.10 7.52 -11.91
C PRO A 97 -5.19 6.04 -12.32
N TYR A 98 -5.30 5.78 -13.62
CA TYR A 98 -5.45 4.42 -14.14
C TYR A 98 -4.33 3.48 -13.66
N GLU A 99 -3.09 3.93 -13.63
CA GLU A 99 -1.95 3.11 -13.20
C GLU A 99 -2.06 2.69 -11.73
N ALA A 100 -2.60 3.56 -10.87
CA ALA A 100 -2.90 3.23 -9.48
C ALA A 100 -4.11 2.30 -9.34
N ALA A 101 -5.14 2.49 -10.16
CA ALA A 101 -6.36 1.69 -10.14
C ALA A 101 -6.19 0.30 -10.76
N LYS A 102 -5.29 0.13 -11.72
CA LYS A 102 -5.08 -1.10 -12.50
C LYS A 102 -4.88 -2.35 -11.65
N PRO A 103 -3.98 -2.40 -10.66
CA PRO A 103 -3.81 -3.59 -9.82
C PRO A 103 -5.09 -3.95 -9.06
N ILE A 104 -5.81 -2.95 -8.55
CA ILE A 104 -7.06 -3.13 -7.81
C ILE A 104 -8.15 -3.70 -8.75
N ILE A 105 -8.25 -3.17 -9.97
CA ILE A 105 -9.19 -3.64 -10.99
C ILE A 105 -8.89 -5.09 -11.36
N VAL A 106 -7.62 -5.42 -11.60
CA VAL A 106 -7.19 -6.79 -11.93
C VAL A 106 -7.55 -7.77 -10.82
N GLU A 107 -7.25 -7.42 -9.57
CA GLU A 107 -7.60 -8.26 -8.41
C GLU A 107 -9.11 -8.50 -8.31
N ARG A 108 -9.91 -7.45 -8.44
CA ARG A 108 -11.39 -7.56 -8.42
C ARG A 108 -11.93 -8.43 -9.55
N LEU A 109 -11.41 -8.27 -10.76
CA LEU A 109 -11.82 -9.09 -11.91
C LEU A 109 -11.43 -10.56 -11.74
N LEU A 110 -10.25 -10.84 -11.22
CA LEU A 110 -9.81 -12.20 -10.90
C LEU A 110 -10.68 -12.83 -9.81
N ALA A 111 -10.98 -12.10 -8.74
CA ALA A 111 -11.88 -12.57 -7.69
C ALA A 111 -13.29 -12.86 -8.22
N GLN A 112 -13.82 -12.00 -9.09
CA GLN A 112 -15.12 -12.22 -9.73
C GLN A 112 -15.12 -13.46 -10.63
N ARG A 113 -14.08 -13.64 -11.44
CA ARG A 113 -13.93 -14.82 -12.30
C ARG A 113 -13.83 -16.12 -11.49
N ARG A 114 -13.06 -16.13 -10.41
CA ARG A 114 -12.96 -17.27 -9.49
C ARG A 114 -14.33 -17.65 -8.94
N ARG A 115 -15.07 -16.69 -8.38
CA ARG A 115 -16.43 -16.93 -7.84
C ARG A 115 -17.38 -17.49 -8.90
N SER A 116 -17.33 -16.97 -10.13
CA SER A 116 -18.17 -17.45 -11.23
C SER A 116 -17.79 -18.87 -11.64
N PHE A 117 -16.50 -19.18 -11.68
CA PHE A 117 -15.99 -20.52 -11.96
C PHE A 117 -16.41 -21.52 -10.88
N ASP A 118 -16.21 -21.16 -9.60
CA ASP A 118 -16.58 -22.02 -8.47
C ASP A 118 -18.07 -22.34 -8.47
N LYS A 119 -18.91 -21.29 -8.73
CA LYS A 119 -20.36 -21.49 -8.84
C LYS A 119 -20.72 -22.43 -9.98
N LYS A 120 -20.09 -22.26 -11.14
CA LYS A 120 -20.31 -23.14 -12.30
C LYS A 120 -19.88 -24.56 -11.98
N LEU A 121 -18.68 -24.74 -11.46
CA LEU A 121 -18.13 -26.04 -11.09
C LEU A 121 -19.03 -26.78 -10.10
N LEU A 122 -19.51 -26.09 -9.06
CA LEU A 122 -20.44 -26.68 -8.09
C LEU A 122 -21.76 -27.09 -8.73
N ASN A 123 -22.32 -26.29 -9.63
CA ASN A 123 -23.54 -26.61 -10.34
C ASN A 123 -23.34 -27.84 -11.28
N ASP A 124 -22.22 -27.86 -11.99
CA ASP A 124 -21.90 -28.98 -12.90
C ASP A 124 -21.68 -30.30 -12.12
N LEU A 125 -20.92 -30.24 -11.02
CA LEU A 125 -20.71 -31.40 -10.12
C LEU A 125 -22.03 -31.87 -9.51
N TYR A 126 -22.87 -30.96 -9.07
CA TYR A 126 -24.16 -31.26 -8.47
C TYR A 126 -25.11 -31.89 -9.51
N GLY A 127 -25.18 -31.30 -10.70
CA GLY A 127 -25.96 -31.86 -11.82
C GLY A 127 -25.52 -33.30 -12.18
N HIS A 128 -24.21 -33.48 -12.31
CA HIS A 128 -23.66 -34.82 -12.61
C HIS A 128 -23.93 -35.83 -11.48
N ALA A 129 -23.82 -35.43 -10.22
CA ALA A 129 -24.12 -36.32 -9.08
C ALA A 129 -25.58 -36.73 -9.01
N ILE A 130 -26.52 -35.88 -9.42
CA ILE A 130 -27.94 -36.22 -9.53
C ILE A 130 -28.18 -37.19 -10.72
N GLU A 131 -27.62 -36.87 -11.89
CA GLU A 131 -27.78 -37.69 -13.09
C GLU A 131 -27.24 -39.13 -12.91
N THR A 132 -26.09 -39.25 -12.22
CA THR A 132 -25.47 -40.55 -11.92
C THR A 132 -26.07 -41.28 -10.73
N GLY A 133 -27.03 -40.64 -10.01
CA GLY A 133 -27.65 -41.19 -8.80
C GLY A 133 -26.72 -41.32 -7.60
N THR A 134 -25.58 -40.62 -7.63
CA THR A 134 -24.58 -40.59 -6.53
C THR A 134 -25.14 -39.83 -5.32
N VAL A 135 -26.02 -38.87 -5.55
CA VAL A 135 -26.75 -38.10 -4.52
C VAL A 135 -28.23 -38.33 -4.68
N ARG A 136 -28.91 -38.75 -3.60
CA ARG A 136 -30.37 -38.90 -3.54
C ARG A 136 -30.93 -38.02 -2.42
N PHE A 137 -31.99 -37.30 -2.71
CA PHE A 137 -32.73 -36.56 -1.68
C PHE A 137 -33.68 -37.51 -0.97
N PRO A 138 -33.78 -37.44 0.39
CA PRO A 138 -34.82 -38.14 1.08
C PRO A 138 -36.17 -37.57 0.63
N THR A 139 -37.06 -38.44 0.19
CA THR A 139 -38.44 -38.06 -0.13
C THR A 139 -39.11 -37.58 1.17
N PRO A 140 -39.72 -36.40 1.23
CA PRO A 140 -40.42 -35.97 2.44
C PRO A 140 -41.60 -36.94 2.70
N GLU A 141 -41.59 -37.59 3.85
CA GLU A 141 -42.72 -38.38 4.30
C GLU A 141 -43.93 -37.46 4.44
N ARG A 142 -44.95 -37.71 3.63
CA ARG A 142 -46.26 -37.05 3.83
C ARG A 142 -46.90 -37.64 5.10
N LYS A 143 -46.95 -36.80 6.14
CA LYS A 143 -47.85 -37.05 7.27
C LYS A 143 -49.25 -36.64 6.93
#